data_c732bbd5ea4d9926818ce513a1de7039
#
_entry.id   c732bbd5ea4d9926818ce513a1de7039
#
_cell.length_a   1.000
_cell.length_b   1.000
_cell.length_c   1.000
_cell.angle_alpha   90.00
_cell.angle_beta   90.00
_cell.angle_gamma   90.00
#
_symmetry.space_group_name_H-M   'P 1'
#
loop_
_entity.id
_entity.type
_entity.pdbx_description
1 polymer ?
#
loop_
_entity_poly.entity_id
_entity_poly.type
_entity_poly.pdbx_seq_one_letter_code
_entity_poly.pdbx_strand_id
1 'polypeptide(L)'
;MVAVRISSRSGLPSLLLYLGIGIAMGQDGIFDIKFNNAELTQVIGYAALVVILAEGGLGTKWKEIRPALPAAVMLSLVGVAVSVGVTAAGAHYLVGLDWRQALIIGAVVSSTDAAAVFSVLRKVPLPARITGVLEAESGFNDAPVVILVVAFSTTGSVESWYVLIGEIALELAIGAAMGIAVGWLGSYGLRRVALPASGLYPIAVMAIAVSAYAAGALVHGSGFLAVYLAAMILGNAKLPHWPATRGFADGLGWLAQIGMFVLLGLLVTPHDLLDDFWPAVVVGLVLTVVARPLEVFISLAPFRLPWQEKALMSWAGLRGAVPIILATIPMVAGVEGSTRVFNIVFVLVIVYTLIQGPTLPWVAKALKIAEDPAEAADLGIESAPLERLRGHLLSVAIPGRSKMHGVEVGELRLPAGAAVTLVVRDGKSFVPAPSTVLRRSDELLVVATDPVRDATEERLRAVGENGKLAGWLGSGGKSGGESPAGHRTGHDVVHDVTQALKAVKRRGKTGGPKTHH
;
A
#
# COMPACT_ATOMS: atom_id res chain seq x y z
N MET A 1 -11.32 4.78 -16.82
CA MET A 1 -12.54 4.00 -16.55
C MET A 1 -12.58 2.68 -17.34
N VAL A 2 -12.40 2.67 -18.67
CA VAL A 2 -12.39 1.43 -19.48
C VAL A 2 -11.23 0.51 -19.08
N ALA A 3 -10.01 1.04 -18.91
CA ALA A 3 -8.83 0.29 -18.47
C ALA A 3 -9.04 -0.45 -17.15
N VAL A 4 -9.64 0.21 -16.15
CA VAL A 4 -9.94 -0.40 -14.84
C VAL A 4 -10.96 -1.54 -14.95
N ARG A 5 -11.97 -1.40 -15.84
CA ARG A 5 -12.94 -2.47 -16.09
C ARG A 5 -12.34 -3.68 -16.79
N ILE A 6 -11.41 -3.46 -17.73
CA ILE A 6 -10.69 -4.55 -18.41
C ILE A 6 -9.79 -5.28 -17.41
N SER A 7 -9.03 -4.54 -16.61
CA SER A 7 -8.17 -5.10 -15.56
C SER A 7 -8.94 -5.96 -14.55
N SER A 8 -10.09 -5.47 -14.06
CA SER A 8 -10.88 -6.22 -13.06
C SER A 8 -11.47 -7.54 -13.60
N ARG A 9 -11.62 -7.67 -14.93
CA ARG A 9 -12.12 -8.90 -15.57
C ARG A 9 -10.99 -9.84 -16.01
N SER A 10 -9.85 -9.30 -16.44
CA SER A 10 -8.73 -10.09 -16.99
C SER A 10 -7.71 -10.54 -15.93
N GLY A 11 -7.76 -9.97 -14.70
CA GLY A 11 -6.74 -10.22 -13.68
C GLY A 11 -5.38 -9.58 -13.99
N LEU A 12 -5.30 -8.77 -15.06
CA LEU A 12 -4.09 -8.04 -15.41
C LEU A 12 -3.91 -6.84 -14.47
N PRO A 13 -2.68 -6.54 -14.03
CA PRO A 13 -2.40 -5.30 -13.31
C PRO A 13 -2.81 -4.09 -14.15
N SER A 14 -3.70 -3.22 -13.61
CA SER A 14 -4.20 -2.04 -14.31
C SER A 14 -3.08 -1.10 -14.77
N LEU A 15 -1.94 -1.14 -14.10
CA LEU A 15 -0.76 -0.32 -14.37
C LEU A 15 -0.15 -0.59 -15.75
N LEU A 16 -0.16 -1.85 -16.21
CA LEU A 16 0.31 -2.19 -17.56
C LEU A 16 -0.57 -1.60 -18.67
N LEU A 17 -1.85 -1.36 -18.40
CA LEU A 17 -2.73 -0.69 -19.36
C LEU A 17 -2.37 0.79 -19.53
N TYR A 18 -1.96 1.46 -18.44
CA TYR A 18 -1.49 2.84 -18.51
C TYR A 18 -0.16 2.95 -19.25
N LEU A 19 0.74 1.98 -19.03
CA LEU A 19 1.97 1.85 -19.80
C LEU A 19 1.66 1.67 -21.29
N GLY A 20 0.74 0.78 -21.64
CA GLY A 20 0.28 0.56 -23.01
C GLY A 20 -0.33 1.81 -23.65
N ILE A 21 -1.06 2.63 -22.88
CA ILE A 21 -1.56 3.93 -23.36
C ILE A 21 -0.39 4.86 -23.68
N GLY A 22 0.62 4.95 -22.80
CA GLY A 22 1.83 5.73 -23.05
C GLY A 22 2.56 5.32 -24.33
N ILE A 23 2.75 4.01 -24.54
CA ILE A 23 3.36 3.44 -25.75
C ILE A 23 2.53 3.79 -26.99
N ALA A 24 1.20 3.66 -26.93
CA ALA A 24 0.31 3.99 -28.05
C ALA A 24 0.31 5.49 -28.39
N MET A 25 0.65 6.35 -27.43
CA MET A 25 0.78 7.81 -27.66
C MET A 25 2.19 8.20 -28.11
N GLY A 26 3.20 7.37 -27.85
CA GLY A 26 4.62 7.65 -28.10
C GLY A 26 5.02 7.56 -29.57
N GLN A 27 6.32 7.65 -29.79
CA GLN A 27 6.99 7.42 -31.07
C GLN A 27 6.67 5.98 -31.52
N ASP A 28 6.39 5.75 -32.78
CA ASP A 28 5.87 4.50 -33.34
C ASP A 28 4.43 4.12 -32.90
N GLY A 29 3.77 4.97 -32.09
CA GLY A 29 2.39 4.80 -31.69
C GLY A 29 1.39 5.51 -32.60
N ILE A 30 0.11 5.52 -32.21
CA ILE A 30 -0.99 6.11 -33.00
C ILE A 30 -0.85 7.64 -33.15
N PHE A 31 -0.28 8.31 -32.14
CA PHE A 31 -0.18 9.78 -32.07
C PHE A 31 1.20 10.33 -32.43
N ASP A 32 2.21 9.48 -32.62
CA ASP A 32 3.60 9.84 -32.98
C ASP A 32 4.18 11.00 -32.12
N ILE A 33 3.92 10.97 -30.82
CA ILE A 33 4.45 11.97 -29.90
C ILE A 33 5.93 11.63 -29.63
N LYS A 34 6.83 12.48 -30.17
CA LYS A 34 8.28 12.34 -29.97
C LYS A 34 8.67 12.87 -28.60
N PHE A 35 8.80 11.96 -27.63
CA PHE A 35 9.25 12.26 -26.28
C PHE A 35 10.51 11.45 -25.97
N ASN A 36 11.65 12.12 -25.98
CA ASN A 36 12.96 11.50 -25.70
C ASN A 36 13.74 12.36 -24.71
N ASN A 37 13.18 12.55 -23.49
CA ASN A 37 13.83 13.34 -22.46
C ASN A 37 13.92 12.52 -21.17
N ALA A 38 15.03 11.75 -21.05
CA ALA A 38 15.28 10.91 -19.89
C ALA A 38 15.42 11.72 -18.58
N GLU A 39 16.01 12.93 -18.65
CA GLU A 39 16.18 13.81 -17.49
C GLU A 39 14.82 14.27 -16.92
N LEU A 40 13.93 14.77 -17.78
CA LEU A 40 12.58 15.15 -17.37
C LEU A 40 11.79 13.96 -16.84
N THR A 41 11.93 12.79 -17.48
CA THR A 41 11.30 11.55 -17.02
C THR A 41 11.81 11.15 -15.64
N GLN A 42 13.10 11.25 -15.38
CA GLN A 42 13.69 10.96 -14.08
C GLN A 42 13.17 11.89 -13.00
N VAL A 43 13.13 13.22 -13.26
CA VAL A 43 12.64 14.21 -12.29
C VAL A 43 11.17 13.97 -11.94
N ILE A 44 10.31 13.81 -12.96
CA ILE A 44 8.88 13.53 -12.74
C ILE A 44 8.70 12.16 -12.08
N GLY A 45 9.47 11.17 -12.48
CA GLY A 45 9.46 9.83 -11.91
C GLY A 45 9.83 9.83 -10.42
N TYR A 46 10.86 10.58 -10.03
CA TYR A 46 11.25 10.75 -8.63
C TYR A 46 10.15 11.46 -7.82
N ALA A 47 9.58 12.53 -8.38
CA ALA A 47 8.46 13.21 -7.72
C ALA A 47 7.26 12.28 -7.52
N ALA A 48 6.94 11.47 -8.52
CA ALA A 48 5.88 10.45 -8.43
C ALA A 48 6.23 9.38 -7.38
N LEU A 49 7.47 8.90 -7.35
CA LEU A 49 7.94 7.91 -6.38
C LEU A 49 7.86 8.43 -4.94
N VAL A 50 8.25 9.69 -4.70
CA VAL A 50 8.11 10.34 -3.38
C VAL A 50 6.65 10.35 -2.92
N VAL A 51 5.72 10.66 -3.83
CA VAL A 51 4.27 10.66 -3.53
C VAL A 51 3.77 9.25 -3.23
N ILE A 52 4.18 8.26 -4.03
CA ILE A 52 3.79 6.86 -3.85
C ILE A 52 4.33 6.30 -2.53
N LEU A 53 5.58 6.59 -2.18
CA LEU A 53 6.18 6.20 -0.91
C LEU A 53 5.51 6.89 0.29
N ALA A 54 5.12 8.17 0.13
CA ALA A 54 4.35 8.87 1.15
C ALA A 54 2.96 8.24 1.36
N GLU A 55 2.25 7.91 0.28
CA GLU A 55 0.95 7.21 0.34
C GLU A 55 1.10 5.84 0.99
N GLY A 56 2.07 5.02 0.55
CA GLY A 56 2.37 3.72 1.12
C GLY A 56 2.70 3.80 2.62
N GLY A 57 3.61 4.72 3.01
CA GLY A 57 3.95 4.94 4.41
C GLY A 57 2.77 5.38 5.27
N LEU A 58 1.91 6.30 4.79
CA LEU A 58 0.68 6.69 5.48
C LEU A 58 -0.29 5.51 5.67
N GLY A 59 -0.30 4.55 4.73
CA GLY A 59 -1.11 3.34 4.80
C GLY A 59 -0.61 2.30 5.78
N THR A 60 0.68 2.29 6.01
CA THR A 60 1.38 1.25 6.75
C THR A 60 1.08 1.33 8.25
N LYS A 61 0.50 0.27 8.81
CA LYS A 61 0.18 0.20 10.24
C LYS A 61 1.35 -0.37 11.03
N TRP A 62 1.93 0.44 11.90
CA TRP A 62 3.07 0.06 12.74
C TRP A 62 2.88 -1.24 13.51
N LYS A 63 1.70 -1.49 14.05
CA LYS A 63 1.39 -2.72 14.80
C LYS A 63 1.50 -3.98 13.93
N GLU A 64 1.15 -3.89 12.65
CA GLU A 64 1.17 -5.01 11.70
C GLU A 64 2.58 -5.28 11.18
N ILE A 65 3.36 -4.23 10.88
CA ILE A 65 4.72 -4.40 10.32
C ILE A 65 5.81 -4.60 11.37
N ARG A 66 5.63 -4.13 12.61
CA ARG A 66 6.64 -4.24 13.66
C ARG A 66 7.20 -5.66 13.86
N PRO A 67 6.37 -6.72 13.88
CA PRO A 67 6.88 -8.10 13.97
C PRO A 67 7.63 -8.55 12.71
N ALA A 68 7.32 -7.97 11.56
CA ALA A 68 7.91 -8.29 10.26
C ALA A 68 9.21 -7.53 9.97
N LEU A 69 9.46 -6.41 10.68
CA LEU A 69 10.60 -5.51 10.46
C LEU A 69 11.97 -6.22 10.36
N PRO A 70 12.36 -7.12 11.28
CA PRO A 70 13.67 -7.76 11.19
C PRO A 70 13.83 -8.58 9.90
N ALA A 71 12.76 -9.27 9.47
CA ALA A 71 12.74 -10.05 8.24
C ALA A 71 12.80 -9.13 7.01
N ALA A 72 12.02 -8.03 7.01
CA ALA A 72 12.01 -7.06 5.93
C ALA A 72 13.36 -6.35 5.76
N VAL A 73 14.00 -5.94 6.85
CA VAL A 73 15.34 -5.33 6.82
C VAL A 73 16.38 -6.30 6.26
N MET A 74 16.32 -7.57 6.65
CA MET A 74 17.22 -8.59 6.09
C MET A 74 16.98 -8.79 4.60
N LEU A 75 15.73 -8.80 4.13
CA LEU A 75 15.40 -8.86 2.71
C LEU A 75 15.89 -7.61 1.97
N SER A 76 15.70 -6.43 2.54
CA SER A 76 16.07 -5.16 1.88
C SER A 76 17.58 -4.91 1.84
N LEU A 77 18.39 -5.53 2.70
CA LEU A 77 19.85 -5.36 2.72
C LEU A 77 20.57 -6.58 2.14
N VAL A 78 20.49 -7.72 2.85
CA VAL A 78 21.15 -8.95 2.43
C VAL A 78 20.48 -9.50 1.18
N GLY A 79 19.15 -9.44 1.12
CA GLY A 79 18.39 -9.90 -0.04
C GLY A 79 18.73 -9.11 -1.29
N VAL A 80 18.75 -7.80 -1.23
CA VAL A 80 19.12 -6.94 -2.36
C VAL A 80 20.55 -7.26 -2.82
N ALA A 81 21.51 -7.40 -1.90
CA ALA A 81 22.88 -7.75 -2.27
C ALA A 81 22.99 -9.12 -3.00
N VAL A 82 22.25 -10.13 -2.53
CA VAL A 82 22.17 -11.45 -3.19
C VAL A 82 21.50 -11.33 -4.55
N SER A 83 20.37 -10.61 -4.63
CA SER A 83 19.62 -10.40 -5.87
C SER A 83 20.47 -9.70 -6.92
N VAL A 84 21.14 -8.62 -6.55
CA VAL A 84 22.07 -7.87 -7.42
C VAL A 84 23.18 -8.76 -7.92
N GLY A 85 23.88 -9.48 -7.03
CA GLY A 85 25.01 -10.32 -7.41
C GLY A 85 24.63 -11.46 -8.35
N VAL A 86 23.54 -12.18 -8.04
CA VAL A 86 23.08 -13.32 -8.86
C VAL A 86 22.53 -12.85 -10.21
N THR A 87 21.74 -11.77 -10.22
CA THR A 87 21.18 -11.23 -11.46
C THR A 87 22.28 -10.64 -12.35
N ALA A 88 23.24 -9.92 -11.78
CA ALA A 88 24.38 -9.39 -12.52
C ALA A 88 25.25 -10.51 -13.12
N ALA A 89 25.53 -11.57 -12.34
CA ALA A 89 26.24 -12.73 -12.86
C ALA A 89 25.48 -13.38 -14.03
N GLY A 90 24.16 -13.55 -13.91
CA GLY A 90 23.32 -14.06 -15.00
C GLY A 90 23.38 -13.15 -16.24
N ALA A 91 23.26 -11.84 -16.06
CA ALA A 91 23.30 -10.86 -17.14
C ALA A 91 24.67 -10.85 -17.84
N HIS A 92 25.76 -10.98 -17.08
CA HIS A 92 27.12 -11.03 -17.64
C HIS A 92 27.39 -12.34 -18.38
N TYR A 93 27.20 -13.51 -17.73
CA TYR A 93 27.59 -14.80 -18.27
C TYR A 93 26.64 -15.38 -19.32
N LEU A 94 25.33 -15.10 -19.21
CA LEU A 94 24.32 -15.67 -20.12
C LEU A 94 23.97 -14.72 -21.28
N VAL A 95 24.01 -13.40 -21.03
CA VAL A 95 23.63 -12.39 -22.03
C VAL A 95 24.86 -11.71 -22.64
N GLY A 96 26.03 -11.80 -21.98
CA GLY A 96 27.29 -11.20 -22.45
C GLY A 96 27.35 -9.68 -22.23
N LEU A 97 26.63 -9.15 -21.23
CA LEU A 97 26.71 -7.74 -20.88
C LEU A 97 27.99 -7.43 -20.12
N ASP A 98 28.49 -6.21 -20.25
CA ASP A 98 29.60 -5.74 -19.43
C ASP A 98 29.22 -5.75 -17.94
N TRP A 99 30.21 -5.98 -17.06
CA TRP A 99 29.96 -6.07 -15.61
C TRP A 99 29.24 -4.85 -15.05
N ARG A 100 29.58 -3.65 -15.55
CA ARG A 100 28.92 -2.42 -15.09
C ARG A 100 27.44 -2.40 -15.46
N GLN A 101 27.11 -2.70 -16.71
CA GLN A 101 25.73 -2.81 -17.18
C GLN A 101 24.96 -3.92 -16.42
N ALA A 102 25.63 -5.06 -16.22
CA ALA A 102 25.06 -6.19 -15.49
C ALA A 102 24.75 -5.84 -14.01
N LEU A 103 25.64 -5.13 -13.31
CA LEU A 103 25.43 -4.66 -11.94
C LEU A 103 24.31 -3.61 -11.87
N ILE A 104 24.26 -2.69 -12.83
CA ILE A 104 23.16 -1.72 -12.91
C ILE A 104 21.81 -2.43 -13.09
N ILE A 105 21.71 -3.37 -14.03
CA ILE A 105 20.49 -4.16 -14.23
C ILE A 105 20.13 -4.91 -12.95
N GLY A 106 21.08 -5.61 -12.33
CA GLY A 106 20.89 -6.33 -11.09
C GLY A 106 20.34 -5.44 -9.97
N ALA A 107 20.94 -4.24 -9.81
CA ALA A 107 20.49 -3.28 -8.82
C ALA A 107 19.07 -2.77 -9.12
N VAL A 108 18.83 -2.28 -10.33
CA VAL A 108 17.55 -1.72 -10.77
C VAL A 108 16.40 -2.71 -10.58
N VAL A 109 16.58 -3.97 -11.00
CA VAL A 109 15.50 -4.97 -10.92
C VAL A 109 15.36 -5.63 -9.55
N SER A 110 16.18 -5.27 -8.57
CA SER A 110 16.06 -5.78 -7.20
C SER A 110 14.96 -5.11 -6.39
N SER A 111 14.50 -3.89 -6.77
CA SER A 111 13.34 -3.25 -6.15
C SER A 111 12.05 -4.05 -6.40
N THR A 112 11.21 -4.18 -5.38
CA THR A 112 9.90 -4.89 -5.43
C THR A 112 8.76 -3.93 -5.19
N ASP A 113 7.58 -4.24 -5.76
CA ASP A 113 6.38 -3.41 -5.68
C ASP A 113 5.26 -4.15 -4.93
N ALA A 114 5.07 -3.83 -3.65
CA ALA A 114 4.00 -4.39 -2.84
C ALA A 114 2.60 -3.96 -3.34
N ALA A 115 2.45 -2.75 -3.88
CA ALA A 115 1.16 -2.28 -4.39
C ALA A 115 0.71 -3.14 -5.58
N ALA A 116 1.62 -3.51 -6.49
CA ALA A 116 1.33 -4.44 -7.57
C ALA A 116 0.89 -5.81 -7.03
N VAL A 117 1.60 -6.35 -6.03
CA VAL A 117 1.27 -7.63 -5.38
C VAL A 117 -0.13 -7.60 -4.77
N PHE A 118 -0.43 -6.58 -3.95
CA PHE A 118 -1.74 -6.48 -3.28
C PHE A 118 -2.89 -6.19 -4.24
N SER A 119 -2.63 -5.47 -5.33
CA SER A 119 -3.65 -5.25 -6.37
C SER A 119 -4.15 -6.56 -6.98
N VAL A 120 -3.24 -7.52 -7.15
CA VAL A 120 -3.54 -8.87 -7.68
C VAL A 120 -4.17 -9.77 -6.62
N LEU A 121 -3.70 -9.68 -5.38
CA LEU A 121 -4.14 -10.53 -4.27
C LEU A 121 -5.37 -10.01 -3.52
N ARG A 122 -6.00 -8.92 -3.97
CA ARG A 122 -7.19 -8.34 -3.30
C ARG A 122 -8.29 -9.36 -2.94
N LYS A 123 -8.41 -10.43 -3.71
CA LYS A 123 -9.43 -11.49 -3.52
C LYS A 123 -8.90 -12.72 -2.79
N VAL A 124 -7.63 -12.72 -2.43
CA VAL A 124 -6.96 -13.85 -1.77
C VAL A 124 -6.46 -13.37 -0.42
N PRO A 125 -7.15 -13.68 0.67
CA PRO A 125 -6.69 -13.30 2.01
C PRO A 125 -5.37 -14.01 2.32
N LEU A 126 -4.36 -13.23 2.66
CA LEU A 126 -3.05 -13.71 3.10
C LEU A 126 -2.89 -13.51 4.61
N PRO A 127 -2.12 -14.37 5.29
CA PRO A 127 -1.73 -14.15 6.67
C PRO A 127 -1.06 -12.78 6.88
N ALA A 128 -1.46 -12.04 7.92
CA ALA A 128 -0.96 -10.70 8.21
C ALA A 128 0.59 -10.64 8.30
N ARG A 129 1.22 -11.76 8.69
CA ARG A 129 2.68 -11.86 8.74
C ARG A 129 3.33 -11.74 7.35
N ILE A 130 2.76 -12.40 6.33
CA ILE A 130 3.29 -12.35 4.96
C ILE A 130 3.06 -10.95 4.38
N THR A 131 1.85 -10.43 4.54
CA THR A 131 1.48 -9.08 4.09
C THR A 131 2.43 -8.04 4.69
N GLY A 132 2.66 -8.11 6.02
CA GLY A 132 3.55 -7.19 6.70
C GLY A 132 5.02 -7.27 6.25
N VAL A 133 5.53 -8.48 5.91
CA VAL A 133 6.91 -8.62 5.37
C VAL A 133 7.00 -8.02 3.98
N LEU A 134 6.06 -8.33 3.08
CA LEU A 134 6.06 -7.81 1.70
C LEU A 134 5.90 -6.29 1.66
N GLU A 135 5.02 -5.73 2.48
CA GLU A 135 4.79 -4.28 2.58
C GLU A 135 6.03 -3.56 3.12
N ALA A 136 6.61 -4.08 4.20
CA ALA A 136 7.81 -3.50 4.77
C ALA A 136 9.04 -3.66 3.86
N GLU A 137 9.20 -4.81 3.21
CA GLU A 137 10.27 -5.05 2.23
C GLU A 137 10.23 -3.99 1.13
N SER A 138 9.08 -3.82 0.48
CA SER A 138 8.92 -2.86 -0.62
C SER A 138 9.20 -1.40 -0.18
N GLY A 139 8.78 -1.01 1.03
CA GLY A 139 9.05 0.34 1.53
C GLY A 139 10.52 0.59 1.90
N PHE A 140 11.28 -0.46 2.23
CA PHE A 140 12.67 -0.34 2.65
C PHE A 140 13.68 -0.62 1.54
N ASN A 141 13.38 -1.47 0.55
CA ASN A 141 14.35 -1.91 -0.45
C ASN A 141 14.64 -0.85 -1.52
N ASP A 142 13.74 0.10 -1.78
CA ASP A 142 13.97 1.17 -2.76
C ASP A 142 15.19 2.03 -2.40
N ALA A 143 15.40 2.29 -1.10
CA ALA A 143 16.49 3.12 -0.64
C ALA A 143 17.89 2.54 -0.98
N PRO A 144 18.25 1.31 -0.57
CA PRO A 144 19.55 0.72 -0.92
C PRO A 144 19.67 0.49 -2.43
N VAL A 145 18.60 0.18 -3.13
CA VAL A 145 18.60 0.00 -4.58
C VAL A 145 18.99 1.29 -5.30
N VAL A 146 18.38 2.44 -4.94
CA VAL A 146 18.72 3.74 -5.52
C VAL A 146 20.20 4.07 -5.31
N ILE A 147 20.72 3.88 -4.09
CA ILE A 147 22.14 4.14 -3.76
C ILE A 147 23.04 3.27 -4.64
N LEU A 148 22.74 1.98 -4.78
CA LEU A 148 23.52 1.06 -5.63
C LEU A 148 23.48 1.47 -7.12
N VAL A 149 22.29 1.84 -7.64
CA VAL A 149 22.16 2.28 -9.03
C VAL A 149 22.96 3.54 -9.29
N VAL A 150 22.90 4.52 -8.39
CA VAL A 150 23.72 5.75 -8.48
C VAL A 150 25.20 5.40 -8.42
N ALA A 151 25.64 4.59 -7.46
CA ALA A 151 27.03 4.20 -7.30
C ALA A 151 27.59 3.50 -8.55
N PHE A 152 26.84 2.58 -9.16
CA PHE A 152 27.26 1.90 -10.39
C PHE A 152 27.14 2.78 -11.64
N SER A 153 26.34 3.86 -11.59
CA SER A 153 26.17 4.82 -12.70
C SER A 153 27.23 5.94 -12.70
N THR A 154 27.91 6.20 -11.57
CA THR A 154 28.97 7.20 -11.52
C THR A 154 30.21 6.78 -12.32
N THR A 155 30.80 7.74 -13.05
CA THR A 155 32.02 7.52 -13.83
C THR A 155 33.24 7.62 -12.92
N GLY A 156 33.75 6.48 -12.44
CA GLY A 156 34.95 6.40 -11.61
C GLY A 156 35.32 4.94 -11.35
N SER A 157 36.52 4.68 -10.82
CA SER A 157 36.83 3.35 -10.28
C SER A 157 35.86 3.05 -9.15
N VAL A 158 35.20 1.89 -9.21
CA VAL A 158 34.38 1.41 -8.09
C VAL A 158 35.24 1.47 -6.83
N GLU A 159 34.86 2.30 -5.88
CA GLU A 159 35.52 2.34 -4.58
C GLU A 159 35.50 0.95 -3.95
N SER A 160 36.41 0.70 -3.02
CA SER A 160 36.50 -0.61 -2.38
C SER A 160 35.11 -0.96 -1.79
N TRP A 161 34.64 -2.19 -1.99
CA TRP A 161 33.31 -2.68 -1.58
C TRP A 161 32.93 -2.35 -0.14
N TYR A 162 33.90 -2.27 0.78
CA TYR A 162 33.67 -1.90 2.18
C TYR A 162 33.33 -0.40 2.36
N VAL A 163 33.85 0.46 1.47
CA VAL A 163 33.51 1.89 1.45
C VAL A 163 32.05 2.03 0.98
N LEU A 164 31.68 1.35 -0.10
CA LEU A 164 30.29 1.35 -0.61
C LEU A 164 29.30 0.84 0.44
N ILE A 165 29.63 -0.22 1.16
CA ILE A 165 28.76 -0.69 2.27
C ILE A 165 28.65 0.36 3.37
N GLY A 166 29.77 1.02 3.72
CA GLY A 166 29.78 2.10 4.70
C GLY A 166 28.93 3.28 4.28
N GLU A 167 29.00 3.71 3.03
CA GLU A 167 28.17 4.77 2.45
C GLU A 167 26.69 4.40 2.48
N ILE A 168 26.31 3.22 2.00
CA ILE A 168 24.94 2.72 2.06
C ILE A 168 24.41 2.75 3.50
N ALA A 169 25.19 2.23 4.45
CA ALA A 169 24.78 2.20 5.86
C ALA A 169 24.62 3.62 6.44
N LEU A 170 25.51 4.54 6.08
CA LEU A 170 25.46 5.94 6.54
C LEU A 170 24.29 6.68 5.93
N GLU A 171 24.06 6.58 4.61
CA GLU A 171 22.92 7.21 3.93
C GLU A 171 21.59 6.70 4.46
N LEU A 172 21.47 5.40 4.71
CA LEU A 172 20.27 4.82 5.31
C LEU A 172 20.06 5.29 6.75
N ALA A 173 21.12 5.36 7.57
CA ALA A 173 21.03 5.83 8.94
C ALA A 173 20.63 7.31 9.03
N ILE A 174 21.22 8.16 8.20
CA ILE A 174 20.88 9.58 8.11
C ILE A 174 19.45 9.75 7.60
N GLY A 175 19.07 9.06 6.52
CA GLY A 175 17.71 9.08 5.97
C GLY A 175 16.66 8.66 7.01
N ALA A 176 16.94 7.57 7.75
CA ALA A 176 16.06 7.13 8.83
C ALA A 176 15.94 8.16 9.95
N ALA A 177 17.06 8.74 10.41
CA ALA A 177 17.05 9.76 11.45
C ALA A 177 16.25 10.99 11.04
N MET A 178 16.44 11.48 9.80
CA MET A 178 15.71 12.64 9.26
C MET A 178 14.23 12.34 9.09
N GLY A 179 13.87 11.16 8.56
CA GLY A 179 12.48 10.74 8.42
C GLY A 179 11.75 10.65 9.75
N ILE A 180 12.39 10.05 10.76
CA ILE A 180 11.85 9.99 12.13
C ILE A 180 11.71 11.39 12.72
N ALA A 181 12.71 12.23 12.60
CA ALA A 181 12.69 13.59 13.16
C ALA A 181 11.58 14.44 12.53
N VAL A 182 11.50 14.50 11.20
CA VAL A 182 10.47 15.27 10.48
C VAL A 182 9.08 14.70 10.73
N GLY A 183 8.90 13.39 10.69
CA GLY A 183 7.62 12.74 10.98
C GLY A 183 7.14 12.99 12.40
N TRP A 184 8.04 12.91 13.39
CA TRP A 184 7.71 13.19 14.79
C TRP A 184 7.38 14.68 15.02
N LEU A 185 8.21 15.59 14.52
CA LEU A 185 7.97 17.05 14.63
C LEU A 185 6.67 17.44 13.90
N GLY A 186 6.45 16.91 12.71
CA GLY A 186 5.24 17.12 11.93
C GLY A 186 3.98 16.63 12.65
N SER A 187 4.01 15.41 13.19
CA SER A 187 2.90 14.86 13.97
C SER A 187 2.60 15.67 15.23
N TYR A 188 3.64 16.11 15.92
CA TYR A 188 3.53 16.96 17.10
C TYR A 188 2.92 18.33 16.75
N GLY A 189 3.38 18.96 15.66
CA GLY A 189 2.87 20.24 15.19
C GLY A 189 1.39 20.15 14.80
N LEU A 190 1.03 19.18 13.96
CA LEU A 190 -0.35 19.00 13.47
C LEU A 190 -1.38 18.66 14.56
N ARG A 191 -0.94 18.07 15.67
CA ARG A 191 -1.83 17.83 16.82
C ARG A 191 -2.10 19.10 17.65
N ARG A 192 -1.23 20.11 17.57
CA ARG A 192 -1.33 21.35 18.35
C ARG A 192 -1.88 22.52 17.57
N VAL A 193 -1.71 22.52 16.26
CA VAL A 193 -2.17 23.59 15.37
C VAL A 193 -3.56 23.22 14.83
N ALA A 194 -4.57 24.03 15.19
CA ALA A 194 -5.88 23.92 14.56
C ALA A 194 -5.85 24.64 13.21
N LEU A 195 -5.86 23.88 12.11
CA LEU A 195 -5.92 24.45 10.77
C LEU A 195 -7.33 24.99 10.49
N PRO A 196 -7.46 26.14 9.80
CA PRO A 196 -8.74 26.81 9.60
C PRO A 196 -9.74 26.05 8.72
N ALA A 197 -9.28 25.05 7.95
CA ALA A 197 -10.13 24.21 7.11
C ALA A 197 -9.68 22.74 7.17
N SER A 198 -10.63 21.82 7.17
CA SER A 198 -10.38 20.36 7.20
C SER A 198 -9.56 19.89 6.00
N GLY A 199 -9.78 20.50 4.82
CA GLY A 199 -9.01 20.19 3.59
C GLY A 199 -7.54 20.57 3.62
N LEU A 200 -7.09 21.38 4.59
CA LEU A 200 -5.68 21.72 4.74
C LEU A 200 -4.87 20.62 5.44
N TYR A 201 -5.51 19.76 6.24
CA TYR A 201 -4.81 18.65 6.91
C TYR A 201 -4.18 17.66 5.93
N PRO A 202 -4.88 17.17 4.88
CA PRO A 202 -4.28 16.33 3.85
C PRO A 202 -3.06 16.97 3.18
N ILE A 203 -3.17 18.24 2.81
CA ILE A 203 -2.09 18.98 2.16
C ILE A 203 -0.89 19.12 3.10
N ALA A 204 -1.13 19.49 4.36
CA ALA A 204 -0.07 19.65 5.35
C ALA A 204 0.65 18.33 5.64
N VAL A 205 -0.09 17.19 5.75
CA VAL A 205 0.50 15.87 5.95
C VAL A 205 1.38 15.48 4.77
N MET A 206 0.91 15.66 3.54
CA MET A 206 1.70 15.37 2.34
C MET A 206 2.92 16.30 2.22
N ALA A 207 2.75 17.58 2.51
CA ALA A 207 3.86 18.54 2.49
C ALA A 207 4.96 18.18 3.51
N ILE A 208 4.59 17.74 4.72
CA ILE A 208 5.55 17.27 5.73
C ILE A 208 6.25 15.99 5.26
N ALA A 209 5.52 15.03 4.68
CA ALA A 209 6.12 13.81 4.14
C ALA A 209 7.12 14.13 3.01
N VAL A 210 6.75 14.99 2.06
CA VAL A 210 7.64 15.42 0.97
C VAL A 210 8.83 16.22 1.50
N SER A 211 8.65 17.07 2.53
CA SER A 211 9.76 17.80 3.15
C SER A 211 10.78 16.89 3.82
N ALA A 212 10.35 15.69 4.29
CA ALA A 212 11.28 14.69 4.83
C ALA A 212 12.23 14.15 3.74
N TYR A 213 11.73 13.98 2.49
CA TYR A 213 12.60 13.64 1.36
C TYR A 213 13.68 14.70 1.15
N ALA A 214 13.27 15.98 1.06
CA ALA A 214 14.22 17.08 0.87
C ALA A 214 15.21 17.18 2.03
N ALA A 215 14.74 17.06 3.27
CA ALA A 215 15.58 17.11 4.47
C ALA A 215 16.62 15.96 4.49
N GLY A 216 16.23 14.74 4.12
CA GLY A 216 17.14 13.60 3.98
C GLY A 216 18.19 13.85 2.89
N ALA A 217 17.76 14.29 1.71
CA ALA A 217 18.65 14.53 0.57
C ALA A 217 19.66 15.67 0.83
N LEU A 218 19.24 16.74 1.53
CA LEU A 218 20.12 17.88 1.87
C LEU A 218 21.31 17.50 2.76
N VAL A 219 21.16 16.46 3.57
CA VAL A 219 22.23 15.99 4.48
C VAL A 219 22.89 14.69 3.96
N HIS A 220 22.82 14.45 2.66
CA HIS A 220 23.39 13.24 2.02
C HIS A 220 22.88 11.93 2.62
N GLY A 221 21.61 11.90 3.06
CA GLY A 221 20.92 10.69 3.48
C GLY A 221 19.89 10.25 2.45
N SER A 222 19.39 9.02 2.58
CA SER A 222 18.35 8.51 1.69
C SER A 222 17.02 9.26 1.89
N GLY A 223 16.67 10.13 0.94
CA GLY A 223 15.41 10.86 0.92
C GLY A 223 14.20 9.94 0.80
N PHE A 224 14.32 8.84 0.04
CA PHE A 224 13.23 7.85 -0.13
C PHE A 224 12.91 7.13 1.17
N LEU A 225 13.92 6.75 1.96
CA LEU A 225 13.70 6.18 3.28
C LEU A 225 13.11 7.22 4.25
N ALA A 226 13.58 8.47 4.16
CA ALA A 226 13.09 9.55 5.01
C ALA A 226 11.61 9.84 4.78
N VAL A 227 11.14 9.95 3.54
CA VAL A 227 9.72 10.17 3.24
C VAL A 227 8.85 9.00 3.71
N TYR A 228 9.26 7.76 3.46
CA TYR A 228 8.51 6.58 3.87
C TYR A 228 8.33 6.52 5.40
N LEU A 229 9.42 6.70 6.17
CA LEU A 229 9.37 6.69 7.63
C LEU A 229 8.58 7.86 8.22
N ALA A 230 8.75 9.07 7.65
CA ALA A 230 7.97 10.23 8.08
C ALA A 230 6.47 10.02 7.84
N ALA A 231 6.10 9.53 6.67
CA ALA A 231 4.72 9.22 6.32
C ALA A 231 4.14 8.11 7.23
N MET A 232 4.91 7.05 7.51
CA MET A 232 4.49 5.99 8.42
C MET A 232 4.24 6.52 9.85
N ILE A 233 5.08 7.43 10.35
CA ILE A 233 4.87 8.06 11.67
C ILE A 233 3.60 8.91 11.66
N LEU A 234 3.40 9.73 10.63
CA LEU A 234 2.20 10.56 10.45
C LEU A 234 0.94 9.69 10.36
N GLY A 235 0.99 8.58 9.61
CA GLY A 235 -0.11 7.62 9.46
C GLY A 235 -0.57 6.98 10.76
N ASN A 236 0.36 6.73 11.67
CA ASN A 236 0.08 6.12 12.97
C ASN A 236 -0.17 7.15 14.10
N ALA A 237 -0.13 8.45 13.77
CA ALA A 237 -0.13 9.53 14.78
C ALA A 237 -1.53 9.96 15.26
N LYS A 238 -2.64 9.32 14.85
CA LYS A 238 -4.02 9.72 15.19
C LYS A 238 -4.27 11.22 14.94
N LEU A 239 -3.97 11.67 13.72
CA LEU A 239 -4.15 13.07 13.32
C LEU A 239 -5.63 13.42 13.10
N PRO A 240 -6.03 14.69 13.26
CA PRO A 240 -7.36 15.16 12.91
C PRO A 240 -7.68 14.90 11.42
N HIS A 241 -8.95 14.67 11.10
CA HIS A 241 -9.43 14.45 9.73
C HIS A 241 -8.72 13.33 8.96
N TRP A 242 -8.28 12.28 9.67
CA TRP A 242 -7.50 11.18 9.11
C TRP A 242 -8.15 10.51 7.87
N PRO A 243 -9.47 10.20 7.83
CA PRO A 243 -10.08 9.60 6.64
C PRO A 243 -9.99 10.48 5.39
N ALA A 244 -10.14 11.80 5.54
CA ALA A 244 -9.98 12.74 4.44
C ALA A 244 -8.50 12.78 3.97
N THR A 245 -7.56 12.75 4.91
CA THR A 245 -6.12 12.69 4.62
C THR A 245 -5.77 11.40 3.87
N ARG A 246 -6.28 10.26 4.32
CA ARG A 246 -6.08 8.97 3.67
C ARG A 246 -6.64 8.95 2.25
N GLY A 247 -7.89 9.35 2.06
CA GLY A 247 -8.52 9.39 0.73
C GLY A 247 -7.82 10.34 -0.24
N PHE A 248 -7.29 11.47 0.25
CA PHE A 248 -6.50 12.39 -0.56
C PHE A 248 -5.14 11.78 -0.95
N ALA A 249 -4.43 11.15 -0.01
CA ALA A 249 -3.15 10.48 -0.28
C ALA A 249 -3.32 9.33 -1.27
N ASP A 250 -4.34 8.49 -1.11
CA ASP A 250 -4.67 7.40 -2.03
C ASP A 250 -4.94 7.93 -3.45
N GLY A 251 -5.72 9.03 -3.57
CA GLY A 251 -6.01 9.65 -4.86
C GLY A 251 -4.78 10.23 -5.54
N LEU A 252 -3.90 10.87 -4.76
CA LEU A 252 -2.65 11.44 -5.26
C LEU A 252 -1.65 10.34 -5.64
N GLY A 253 -1.57 9.25 -4.87
CA GLY A 253 -0.78 8.06 -5.19
C GLY A 253 -1.22 7.43 -6.51
N TRP A 254 -2.52 7.26 -6.74
CA TRP A 254 -3.05 6.79 -8.02
C TRP A 254 -2.70 7.72 -9.17
N LEU A 255 -2.83 9.04 -8.99
CA LEU A 255 -2.46 10.01 -10.02
C LEU A 255 -0.97 9.93 -10.36
N ALA A 256 -0.12 9.84 -9.36
CA ALA A 256 1.32 9.67 -9.53
C ALA A 256 1.67 8.38 -10.27
N GLN A 257 1.07 7.24 -9.88
CA GLN A 257 1.28 5.96 -10.56
C GLN A 257 0.83 6.01 -12.02
N ILE A 258 -0.39 6.49 -12.30
CA ILE A 258 -0.91 6.57 -13.67
C ILE A 258 -0.03 7.47 -14.52
N GLY A 259 0.29 8.67 -14.04
CA GLY A 259 1.14 9.62 -14.74
C GLY A 259 2.53 9.05 -15.05
N MET A 260 3.12 8.38 -14.07
CA MET A 260 4.41 7.74 -14.19
C MET A 260 4.42 6.62 -15.24
N PHE A 261 3.43 5.70 -15.22
CA PHE A 261 3.37 4.63 -16.21
C PHE A 261 3.10 5.15 -17.63
N VAL A 262 2.27 6.17 -17.79
CA VAL A 262 2.05 6.81 -19.11
C VAL A 262 3.34 7.49 -19.58
N LEU A 263 4.04 8.21 -18.72
CA LEU A 263 5.29 8.89 -19.06
C LEU A 263 6.39 7.90 -19.47
N LEU A 264 6.51 6.79 -18.73
CA LEU A 264 7.46 5.73 -19.06
C LEU A 264 7.11 5.03 -20.38
N GLY A 265 5.82 4.87 -20.68
CA GLY A 265 5.38 4.37 -21.97
C GLY A 265 5.71 5.31 -23.13
N LEU A 266 5.62 6.64 -22.91
CA LEU A 266 6.00 7.66 -23.89
C LEU A 266 7.50 7.70 -24.18
N LEU A 267 8.34 7.38 -23.20
CA LEU A 267 9.80 7.40 -23.33
C LEU A 267 10.33 6.26 -24.22
N VAL A 268 9.57 5.20 -24.36
CA VAL A 268 10.00 3.97 -25.04
C VAL A 268 9.76 4.05 -26.53
N THR A 269 10.73 3.59 -27.32
CA THR A 269 10.60 3.31 -28.74
C THR A 269 10.36 1.81 -28.93
N PRO A 270 9.14 1.37 -29.25
CA PRO A 270 8.78 -0.06 -29.26
C PRO A 270 9.65 -0.92 -30.17
N HIS A 271 10.11 -0.38 -31.28
CA HIS A 271 10.89 -1.14 -32.24
C HIS A 271 12.32 -1.46 -31.72
N ASP A 272 12.89 -0.60 -30.89
CA ASP A 272 14.19 -0.84 -30.27
C ASP A 272 14.14 -1.94 -29.19
N LEU A 273 12.93 -2.26 -28.69
CA LEU A 273 12.75 -3.30 -27.67
C LEU A 273 12.90 -4.73 -28.20
N LEU A 274 12.73 -4.91 -29.52
CA LEU A 274 12.77 -6.26 -30.13
C LEU A 274 14.16 -6.89 -30.03
N ASP A 275 15.21 -6.11 -30.20
CA ASP A 275 16.59 -6.58 -30.09
C ASP A 275 16.97 -7.00 -28.67
N ASP A 276 16.38 -6.35 -27.68
CA ASP A 276 16.64 -6.61 -26.26
C ASP A 276 15.62 -7.56 -25.61
N PHE A 277 14.67 -8.11 -26.39
CA PHE A 277 13.62 -9.00 -25.87
C PHE A 277 14.20 -10.29 -25.25
N TRP A 278 15.04 -11.00 -25.97
CA TRP A 278 15.65 -12.24 -25.46
C TRP A 278 16.61 -12.01 -24.30
N PRO A 279 17.50 -11.02 -24.33
CA PRO A 279 18.26 -10.57 -23.17
C PRO A 279 17.37 -10.33 -21.93
N ALA A 280 16.26 -9.62 -22.08
CA ALA A 280 15.33 -9.35 -20.98
C ALA A 280 14.67 -10.62 -20.43
N VAL A 281 14.24 -11.54 -21.32
CA VAL A 281 13.67 -12.82 -20.91
C VAL A 281 14.67 -13.66 -20.12
N VAL A 282 15.92 -13.74 -20.57
CA VAL A 282 16.97 -14.51 -19.87
C VAL A 282 17.28 -13.90 -18.49
N VAL A 283 17.50 -12.58 -18.42
CA VAL A 283 17.78 -11.90 -17.15
C VAL A 283 16.59 -12.05 -16.19
N GLY A 284 15.36 -11.89 -16.69
CA GLY A 284 14.18 -12.03 -15.87
C GLY A 284 13.94 -13.48 -15.40
N LEU A 285 14.32 -14.48 -16.20
CA LEU A 285 14.29 -15.88 -15.77
C LEU A 285 15.29 -16.13 -14.63
N VAL A 286 16.53 -15.63 -14.77
CA VAL A 286 17.53 -15.70 -13.70
C VAL A 286 17.01 -15.01 -12.44
N LEU A 287 16.45 -13.80 -12.57
CA LEU A 287 15.89 -13.04 -11.47
C LEU A 287 14.79 -13.82 -10.73
N THR A 288 13.82 -14.34 -11.48
CA THR A 288 12.62 -14.94 -10.90
C THR A 288 12.85 -16.35 -10.38
N VAL A 289 13.65 -17.17 -11.09
CA VAL A 289 13.82 -18.60 -10.78
C VAL A 289 15.04 -18.85 -9.88
N VAL A 290 16.06 -17.99 -9.95
CA VAL A 290 17.29 -18.19 -9.20
C VAL A 290 17.51 -17.09 -8.16
N ALA A 291 17.60 -15.84 -8.58
CA ALA A 291 18.00 -14.73 -7.71
C ALA A 291 16.97 -14.51 -6.60
N ARG A 292 15.69 -14.40 -6.92
CA ARG A 292 14.64 -14.13 -5.93
C ARG A 292 14.43 -15.28 -4.93
N PRO A 293 14.40 -16.58 -5.31
CA PRO A 293 14.41 -17.65 -4.33
C PRO A 293 15.65 -17.63 -3.42
N LEU A 294 16.84 -17.48 -3.98
CA LEU A 294 18.06 -17.40 -3.16
C LEU A 294 18.03 -16.22 -2.19
N GLU A 295 17.64 -15.04 -2.65
CA GLU A 295 17.42 -13.84 -1.87
C GLU A 295 16.51 -14.13 -0.66
N VAL A 296 15.31 -14.68 -0.90
CA VAL A 296 14.32 -14.94 0.14
C VAL A 296 14.79 -16.04 1.10
N PHE A 297 15.33 -17.16 0.57
CA PHE A 297 15.72 -18.27 1.42
C PHE A 297 16.96 -17.96 2.27
N ILE A 298 17.93 -17.19 1.74
CA ILE A 298 19.13 -16.75 2.48
C ILE A 298 18.74 -15.71 3.53
N SER A 299 18.02 -14.66 3.15
CA SER A 299 17.66 -13.56 4.06
C SER A 299 16.72 -14.01 5.17
N LEU A 300 15.81 -14.94 4.87
CA LEU A 300 14.86 -15.45 5.85
C LEU A 300 15.31 -16.76 6.51
N ALA A 301 16.57 -17.19 6.32
CA ALA A 301 17.09 -18.37 7.00
C ALA A 301 17.06 -18.25 8.55
N PRO A 302 17.39 -17.09 9.16
CA PRO A 302 17.34 -16.94 10.63
C PRO A 302 15.91 -16.97 11.19
N PHE A 303 14.91 -16.70 10.35
CA PHE A 303 13.51 -16.62 10.75
C PHE A 303 12.83 -17.98 10.51
N ARG A 304 12.19 -18.52 11.53
CA ARG A 304 11.52 -19.84 11.47
C ARG A 304 10.21 -19.78 10.67
N LEU A 305 10.30 -19.34 9.38
CA LEU A 305 9.18 -19.28 8.48
C LEU A 305 9.02 -20.61 7.73
N PRO A 306 7.79 -21.11 7.54
CA PRO A 306 7.52 -22.28 6.71
C PRO A 306 8.05 -22.07 5.28
N TRP A 307 8.51 -23.14 4.63
CA TRP A 307 9.05 -23.06 3.28
C TRP A 307 8.00 -22.58 2.26
N GLN A 308 6.73 -22.90 2.50
CA GLN A 308 5.62 -22.47 1.65
C GLN A 308 5.50 -20.94 1.61
N GLU A 309 5.63 -20.29 2.78
CA GLU A 309 5.60 -18.82 2.88
C GLU A 309 6.80 -18.20 2.16
N LYS A 310 8.01 -18.78 2.33
CA LYS A 310 9.20 -18.34 1.59
C LYS A 310 9.03 -18.51 0.08
N ALA A 311 8.44 -19.64 -0.37
CA ALA A 311 8.17 -19.89 -1.77
C ALA A 311 7.14 -18.88 -2.34
N LEU A 312 6.08 -18.53 -1.58
CA LEU A 312 5.14 -17.50 -2.00
C LEU A 312 5.81 -16.13 -2.09
N MET A 313 6.63 -15.73 -1.09
CA MET A 313 7.36 -14.46 -1.12
C MET A 313 8.36 -14.40 -2.28
N SER A 314 8.98 -15.54 -2.63
CA SER A 314 9.86 -15.64 -3.80
C SER A 314 9.09 -15.36 -5.10
N TRP A 315 7.88 -15.89 -5.25
CA TRP A 315 7.04 -15.66 -6.43
C TRP A 315 6.36 -14.29 -6.42
N ALA A 316 6.05 -13.74 -5.24
CA ALA A 316 5.39 -12.45 -5.06
C ALA A 316 6.30 -11.23 -5.30
N GLY A 317 7.54 -11.43 -5.71
CA GLY A 317 8.46 -10.35 -6.06
C GLY A 317 8.08 -9.66 -7.37
N LEU A 318 6.88 -9.06 -7.47
CA LEU A 318 6.47 -8.28 -8.64
C LEU A 318 7.32 -7.00 -8.76
N ARG A 319 7.58 -6.60 -10.00
CA ARG A 319 8.31 -5.37 -10.34
C ARG A 319 7.33 -4.36 -10.92
N GLY A 320 7.30 -3.16 -10.34
CA GLY A 320 6.46 -2.06 -10.81
C GLY A 320 7.21 -1.07 -11.70
N ALA A 321 6.83 0.19 -11.65
CA ALA A 321 7.48 1.25 -12.41
C ALA A 321 8.81 1.70 -11.81
N VAL A 322 9.08 1.43 -10.53
CA VAL A 322 10.30 1.86 -9.84
C VAL A 322 11.56 1.41 -10.59
N PRO A 323 11.73 0.11 -10.97
CA PRO A 323 12.85 -0.32 -11.79
C PRO A 323 13.02 0.47 -13.09
N ILE A 324 11.93 0.76 -13.80
CA ILE A 324 11.98 1.48 -15.07
C ILE A 324 12.47 2.94 -14.87
N ILE A 325 12.00 3.60 -13.79
CA ILE A 325 12.49 4.94 -13.43
C ILE A 325 13.96 4.89 -13.06
N LEU A 326 14.37 3.92 -12.25
CA LEU A 326 15.77 3.80 -11.83
C LEU A 326 16.70 3.51 -13.03
N ALA A 327 16.20 2.83 -14.07
CA ALA A 327 16.93 2.62 -15.31
C ALA A 327 17.17 3.92 -16.11
N THR A 328 16.50 5.04 -15.78
CA THR A 328 16.81 6.36 -16.37
C THR A 328 18.08 6.99 -15.75
N ILE A 329 18.49 6.57 -14.53
CA ILE A 329 19.68 7.12 -13.85
C ILE A 329 20.94 6.94 -14.70
N PRO A 330 21.30 5.72 -15.16
CA PRO A 330 22.45 5.52 -16.02
C PRO A 330 22.35 6.23 -17.36
N MET A 331 21.12 6.45 -17.89
CA MET A 331 20.91 7.23 -19.12
C MET A 331 21.30 8.70 -18.92
N VAL A 332 20.82 9.32 -17.83
CA VAL A 332 21.13 10.72 -17.50
C VAL A 332 22.61 10.88 -17.12
N ALA A 333 23.21 9.88 -16.46
CA ALA A 333 24.63 9.86 -16.14
C ALA A 333 25.55 9.61 -17.35
N GLY A 334 25.00 9.34 -18.55
CA GLY A 334 25.76 9.11 -19.77
C GLY A 334 26.55 7.80 -19.76
N VAL A 335 26.06 6.77 -19.06
CA VAL A 335 26.69 5.44 -19.04
C VAL A 335 26.56 4.79 -20.41
N GLU A 336 27.67 4.28 -20.93
CA GLU A 336 27.67 3.59 -22.22
C GLU A 336 26.74 2.36 -22.19
N GLY A 337 25.89 2.22 -23.22
CA GLY A 337 24.91 1.15 -23.30
C GLY A 337 23.71 1.31 -22.34
N SER A 338 23.53 2.45 -21.70
CA SER A 338 22.41 2.70 -20.79
C SER A 338 21.02 2.56 -21.44
N THR A 339 20.88 2.89 -22.71
CA THR A 339 19.63 2.65 -23.47
C THR A 339 19.30 1.17 -23.53
N ARG A 340 20.29 0.31 -23.76
CA ARG A 340 20.12 -1.15 -23.74
C ARG A 340 19.70 -1.65 -22.36
N VAL A 341 20.35 -1.13 -21.30
CA VAL A 341 19.96 -1.42 -19.91
C VAL A 341 18.50 -1.06 -19.67
N PHE A 342 18.07 0.14 -20.10
CA PHE A 342 16.70 0.60 -19.98
C PHE A 342 15.72 -0.32 -20.72
N ASN A 343 16.00 -0.67 -21.99
CA ASN A 343 15.17 -1.56 -22.79
C ASN A 343 15.01 -2.94 -22.14
N ILE A 344 16.10 -3.54 -21.67
CA ILE A 344 16.09 -4.84 -20.98
C ILE A 344 15.21 -4.77 -19.74
N VAL A 345 15.38 -3.76 -18.89
CA VAL A 345 14.58 -3.57 -17.67
C VAL A 345 13.11 -3.37 -18.01
N PHE A 346 12.81 -2.55 -19.01
CA PHE A 346 11.45 -2.26 -19.45
C PHE A 346 10.72 -3.53 -19.91
N VAL A 347 11.33 -4.29 -20.84
CA VAL A 347 10.77 -5.55 -21.33
C VAL A 347 10.61 -6.56 -20.20
N LEU A 348 11.63 -6.69 -19.33
CA LEU A 348 11.59 -7.59 -18.18
C LEU A 348 10.40 -7.29 -17.28
N VAL A 349 10.20 -6.01 -16.89
CA VAL A 349 9.09 -5.60 -16.02
C VAL A 349 7.74 -5.98 -16.65
N ILE A 350 7.56 -5.72 -17.94
CA ILE A 350 6.29 -6.07 -18.63
C ILE A 350 6.08 -7.57 -18.64
N VAL A 351 7.04 -8.33 -19.17
CA VAL A 351 6.91 -9.78 -19.38
C VAL A 351 6.65 -10.50 -18.07
N TYR A 352 7.44 -10.19 -17.05
CA TYR A 352 7.34 -10.89 -15.77
C TYR A 352 6.13 -10.45 -14.95
N THR A 353 5.73 -9.18 -15.03
CA THR A 353 4.48 -8.74 -14.40
C THR A 353 3.25 -9.39 -15.04
N LEU A 354 3.26 -9.59 -16.38
CA LEU A 354 2.22 -10.32 -17.11
C LEU A 354 2.16 -11.81 -16.74
N ILE A 355 3.29 -12.42 -16.41
CA ILE A 355 3.35 -13.84 -16.02
C ILE A 355 3.04 -14.01 -14.53
N GLN A 356 3.75 -13.30 -13.66
CA GLN A 356 3.64 -13.45 -12.21
C GLN A 356 2.31 -12.93 -11.66
N GLY A 357 1.81 -11.79 -12.17
CA GLY A 357 0.55 -11.21 -11.69
C GLY A 357 -0.60 -12.22 -11.72
N PRO A 358 -1.03 -12.72 -12.89
CA PRO A 358 -2.15 -13.65 -12.99
C PRO A 358 -1.91 -15.00 -12.30
N THR A 359 -0.65 -15.44 -12.18
CA THR A 359 -0.31 -16.75 -11.57
C THR A 359 -0.20 -16.68 -10.05
N LEU A 360 0.00 -15.51 -9.46
CA LEU A 360 0.19 -15.34 -8.01
C LEU A 360 -0.97 -15.89 -7.15
N PRO A 361 -2.25 -15.65 -7.47
CA PRO A 361 -3.37 -16.25 -6.74
C PRO A 361 -3.41 -17.78 -6.82
N TRP A 362 -3.00 -18.33 -7.96
CA TRP A 362 -2.91 -19.77 -8.14
C TRP A 362 -1.78 -20.38 -7.30
N VAL A 363 -0.60 -19.74 -7.28
CA VAL A 363 0.55 -20.15 -6.45
C VAL A 363 0.18 -20.11 -4.96
N ALA A 364 -0.48 -19.04 -4.49
CA ALA A 364 -0.93 -18.91 -3.10
C ALA A 364 -1.87 -20.06 -2.69
N LYS A 365 -2.79 -20.45 -3.58
CA LYS A 365 -3.70 -21.59 -3.36
C LYS A 365 -2.96 -22.93 -3.42
N ALA A 366 -2.06 -23.14 -4.38
CA ALA A 366 -1.27 -24.36 -4.52
C ALA A 366 -0.38 -24.62 -3.30
N LEU A 367 0.19 -23.57 -2.71
CA LEU A 367 0.97 -23.62 -1.48
C LEU A 367 0.11 -23.71 -0.20
N LYS A 368 -1.22 -23.70 -0.33
CA LYS A 368 -2.18 -23.75 0.79
C LYS A 368 -1.97 -22.62 1.82
N ILE A 369 -1.57 -21.44 1.35
CA ILE A 369 -1.36 -20.25 2.18
C ILE A 369 -2.59 -19.34 2.15
N ALA A 370 -3.35 -19.37 1.04
CA ALA A 370 -4.59 -18.63 0.96
C ALA A 370 -5.54 -19.10 2.06
N GLU A 371 -5.85 -18.23 2.99
CA GLU A 371 -6.93 -18.47 3.94
C GLU A 371 -8.24 -18.58 3.15
N ASP A 372 -9.06 -19.60 3.47
CA ASP A 372 -10.39 -19.66 2.88
C ASP A 372 -11.14 -18.37 3.31
N PRO A 373 -11.76 -17.60 2.39
CA PRO A 373 -12.56 -16.44 2.77
C PRO A 373 -13.65 -16.76 3.80
N ALA A 374 -14.08 -18.03 3.84
CA ALA A 374 -14.95 -18.56 4.88
C ALA A 374 -14.23 -18.81 6.21
N GLU A 375 -12.89 -18.86 6.23
CA GLU A 375 -12.06 -19.11 7.42
C GLU A 375 -11.51 -17.83 8.05
N ALA A 376 -11.52 -16.71 7.32
CA ALA A 376 -11.16 -15.43 7.88
C ALA A 376 -12.16 -15.07 9.00
N ALA A 377 -11.75 -15.32 10.24
CA ALA A 377 -12.56 -15.03 11.42
C ALA A 377 -12.61 -13.52 11.72
N ASP A 378 -11.79 -12.72 11.04
CA ASP A 378 -11.68 -11.30 11.30
C ASP A 378 -12.81 -10.54 10.60
N LEU A 379 -13.59 -9.82 11.39
CA LEU A 379 -14.65 -8.96 10.91
C LEU A 379 -14.02 -7.81 10.11
N GLY A 380 -14.33 -7.72 8.83
CA GLY A 380 -14.02 -6.55 8.02
C GLY A 380 -14.79 -5.34 8.55
N ILE A 381 -14.18 -4.51 9.39
CA ILE A 381 -14.81 -3.30 9.91
C ILE A 381 -14.24 -2.10 9.18
N GLU A 382 -15.05 -1.48 8.31
CA GLU A 382 -14.72 -0.21 7.68
C GLU A 382 -15.42 0.92 8.44
N SER A 383 -14.70 2.00 8.75
CA SER A 383 -15.30 3.14 9.45
C SER A 383 -15.25 4.40 8.60
N ALA A 384 -16.40 5.05 8.44
CA ALA A 384 -16.54 6.37 7.82
C ALA A 384 -17.00 7.40 8.86
N PRO A 385 -16.29 8.55 9.04
CA PRO A 385 -16.70 9.56 9.98
C PRO A 385 -17.92 10.31 9.47
N LEU A 386 -18.84 10.59 10.37
CA LEU A 386 -19.98 11.47 10.16
C LEU A 386 -19.66 12.84 10.78
N GLU A 387 -18.81 13.64 10.12
CA GLU A 387 -18.20 14.88 10.67
C GLU A 387 -19.23 15.84 11.30
N ARG A 388 -20.43 15.97 10.73
CA ARG A 388 -21.49 16.84 11.24
C ARG A 388 -22.25 16.28 12.46
N LEU A 389 -22.16 14.98 12.70
CA LEU A 389 -22.92 14.28 13.74
C LEU A 389 -22.03 13.80 14.91
N ARG A 390 -20.74 14.12 14.91
CA ARG A 390 -19.75 13.65 15.91
C ARG A 390 -19.86 12.15 16.17
N GLY A 391 -19.90 11.37 15.09
CA GLY A 391 -20.07 9.93 15.15
C GLY A 391 -19.38 9.23 13.97
N HIS A 392 -19.30 7.93 14.06
CA HIS A 392 -18.73 7.05 13.05
C HIS A 392 -19.78 6.08 12.53
N LEU A 393 -19.73 5.84 11.24
CA LEU A 393 -20.46 4.77 10.60
C LEU A 393 -19.49 3.60 10.43
N LEU A 394 -19.78 2.47 11.07
CA LEU A 394 -18.99 1.25 10.96
C LEU A 394 -19.75 0.29 10.04
N SER A 395 -19.14 -0.11 8.93
CA SER A 395 -19.62 -1.22 8.10
C SER A 395 -18.93 -2.50 8.56
N VAL A 396 -19.70 -3.52 8.90
CA VAL A 396 -19.23 -4.77 9.49
C VAL A 396 -19.76 -5.94 8.67
N ALA A 397 -18.92 -6.57 7.89
CA ALA A 397 -19.26 -7.79 7.17
C ALA A 397 -19.12 -9.01 8.09
N ILE A 398 -20.12 -9.90 8.13
CA ILE A 398 -20.11 -11.13 8.92
C ILE A 398 -19.53 -12.28 8.09
N PRO A 399 -18.28 -12.72 8.36
CA PRO A 399 -17.66 -13.83 7.64
C PRO A 399 -18.34 -15.17 7.94
N GLY A 400 -18.15 -16.14 7.06
CA GLY A 400 -18.79 -17.45 7.16
C GLY A 400 -18.51 -18.25 8.44
N ARG A 401 -17.36 -18.03 9.10
CA ARG A 401 -16.97 -18.67 10.37
C ARG A 401 -17.18 -17.80 11.60
N SER A 402 -17.63 -16.56 11.44
CA SER A 402 -17.91 -15.69 12.58
C SER A 402 -18.98 -16.33 13.47
N LYS A 403 -18.71 -16.38 14.77
CA LYS A 403 -19.69 -16.82 15.77
C LYS A 403 -20.82 -15.79 16.00
N MET A 404 -20.78 -14.67 15.28
CA MET A 404 -21.88 -13.70 15.23
C MET A 404 -23.11 -14.25 14.50
N HIS A 405 -22.95 -15.30 13.67
CA HIS A 405 -24.06 -16.01 13.09
C HIS A 405 -24.94 -16.64 14.17
N GLY A 406 -26.26 -16.39 14.12
CA GLY A 406 -27.21 -16.86 15.10
C GLY A 406 -27.33 -15.97 16.35
N VAL A 407 -26.58 -14.88 16.45
CA VAL A 407 -26.70 -13.87 17.50
C VAL A 407 -27.81 -12.88 17.12
N GLU A 408 -28.65 -12.49 18.07
CA GLU A 408 -29.62 -11.40 17.85
C GLU A 408 -28.95 -10.03 17.96
N VAL A 409 -29.47 -9.03 17.23
CA VAL A 409 -28.94 -7.67 17.26
C VAL A 409 -28.90 -7.11 18.69
N GLY A 410 -29.92 -7.38 19.50
CA GLY A 410 -29.96 -6.99 20.91
C GLY A 410 -28.91 -7.68 21.79
N GLU A 411 -28.49 -8.90 21.42
CA GLU A 411 -27.46 -9.66 22.13
C GLU A 411 -26.02 -9.15 21.85
N LEU A 412 -25.82 -8.31 20.83
CA LEU A 412 -24.55 -7.66 20.60
C LEU A 412 -24.11 -6.81 21.80
N ARG A 413 -25.05 -6.29 22.58
CA ARG A 413 -24.81 -5.45 23.77
C ARG A 413 -23.78 -4.36 23.49
N LEU A 414 -24.04 -3.57 22.43
CA LEU A 414 -23.19 -2.45 22.07
C LEU A 414 -23.18 -1.38 23.18
N PRO A 415 -22.08 -0.63 23.34
CA PRO A 415 -22.02 0.48 24.30
C PRO A 415 -23.13 1.51 24.08
N ALA A 416 -23.56 2.19 25.15
CA ALA A 416 -24.50 3.30 25.05
C ALA A 416 -23.92 4.39 24.14
N GLY A 417 -24.64 4.77 23.08
CA GLY A 417 -24.15 5.65 22.02
C GLY A 417 -23.74 4.92 20.74
N ALA A 418 -23.91 3.60 20.68
CA ALA A 418 -23.77 2.81 19.45
C ALA A 418 -25.04 1.99 19.16
N ALA A 419 -25.42 1.89 17.88
CA ALA A 419 -26.60 1.12 17.44
C ALA A 419 -26.40 0.55 16.03
N VAL A 420 -26.95 -0.66 15.79
CA VAL A 420 -27.08 -1.21 14.43
C VAL A 420 -28.24 -0.50 13.74
N THR A 421 -27.95 0.25 12.69
CA THR A 421 -28.93 1.06 11.97
C THR A 421 -29.50 0.38 10.75
N LEU A 422 -28.71 -0.49 10.10
CA LEU A 422 -29.13 -1.19 8.90
C LEU A 422 -28.45 -2.57 8.84
N VAL A 423 -29.15 -3.54 8.27
CA VAL A 423 -28.61 -4.84 7.88
C VAL A 423 -28.85 -5.03 6.40
N VAL A 424 -27.78 -5.38 5.67
CA VAL A 424 -27.87 -5.76 4.26
C VAL A 424 -27.75 -7.28 4.19
N ARG A 425 -28.74 -7.93 3.59
CA ARG A 425 -28.83 -9.39 3.40
C ARG A 425 -29.26 -9.67 1.98
N ASP A 426 -28.50 -10.46 1.25
CA ASP A 426 -28.81 -10.84 -0.13
C ASP A 426 -29.10 -9.62 -1.03
N GLY A 427 -28.35 -8.55 -0.84
CA GLY A 427 -28.50 -7.29 -1.59
C GLY A 427 -29.72 -6.44 -1.19
N LYS A 428 -30.49 -6.84 -0.17
CA LYS A 428 -31.63 -6.07 0.37
C LYS A 428 -31.28 -5.49 1.72
N SER A 429 -31.53 -4.20 1.90
CA SER A 429 -31.29 -3.48 3.15
C SER A 429 -32.57 -3.32 3.95
N PHE A 430 -32.51 -3.55 5.26
CA PHE A 430 -33.62 -3.36 6.18
C PHE A 430 -33.13 -2.85 7.55
N VAL A 431 -34.00 -2.17 8.27
CA VAL A 431 -33.73 -1.74 9.65
C VAL A 431 -34.01 -2.92 10.59
N PRO A 432 -33.01 -3.38 11.35
CA PRO A 432 -33.18 -4.53 12.20
C PRO A 432 -33.96 -4.21 13.47
N ALA A 433 -34.76 -5.17 13.93
CA ALA A 433 -35.28 -5.18 15.29
C ALA A 433 -34.24 -5.80 16.25
N PRO A 434 -34.35 -5.55 17.58
CA PRO A 434 -33.46 -6.20 18.55
C PRO A 434 -33.46 -7.73 18.49
N SER A 435 -34.57 -8.35 18.09
CA SER A 435 -34.74 -9.79 17.90
C SER A 435 -34.30 -10.27 16.50
N THR A 436 -33.75 -9.40 15.66
CA THR A 436 -33.24 -9.80 14.34
C THR A 436 -32.02 -10.70 14.51
N VAL A 437 -32.12 -11.93 14.04
CA VAL A 437 -31.01 -12.89 14.06
C VAL A 437 -30.05 -12.60 12.90
N LEU A 438 -28.78 -12.44 13.23
CA LEU A 438 -27.70 -12.19 12.28
C LEU A 438 -27.33 -13.48 11.53
N ARG A 439 -27.05 -13.35 10.24
CA ARG A 439 -26.71 -14.48 9.36
C ARG A 439 -25.32 -14.29 8.76
N ARG A 440 -24.79 -15.37 8.23
CA ARG A 440 -23.55 -15.34 7.44
C ARG A 440 -23.76 -14.44 6.23
N SER A 441 -22.71 -13.71 5.86
CA SER A 441 -22.73 -12.76 4.73
C SER A 441 -23.68 -11.55 4.93
N ASP A 442 -24.25 -11.36 6.12
CA ASP A 442 -24.90 -10.08 6.45
C ASP A 442 -23.83 -8.99 6.56
N GLU A 443 -24.17 -7.80 6.09
CA GLU A 443 -23.39 -6.59 6.32
C GLU A 443 -24.15 -5.67 7.25
N LEU A 444 -23.54 -5.30 8.38
CA LEU A 444 -24.15 -4.45 9.40
C LEU A 444 -23.65 -3.03 9.24
N LEU A 445 -24.55 -2.08 9.29
CA LEU A 445 -24.21 -0.67 9.39
C LEU A 445 -24.46 -0.22 10.84
N VAL A 446 -23.37 0.08 11.55
CA VAL A 446 -23.41 0.46 12.97
C VAL A 446 -23.02 1.92 13.09
N VAL A 447 -23.83 2.73 13.73
CA VAL A 447 -23.50 4.11 14.09
C VAL A 447 -22.97 4.11 15.52
N ALA A 448 -21.83 4.73 15.74
CA ALA A 448 -21.22 4.92 17.06
C ALA A 448 -20.78 6.37 17.24
N THR A 449 -21.02 6.95 18.42
CA THR A 449 -20.49 8.28 18.76
C THR A 449 -18.96 8.20 19.00
N ASP A 450 -18.24 9.32 18.79
CA ASP A 450 -16.79 9.39 18.92
C ASP A 450 -16.22 8.74 20.21
N PRO A 451 -16.79 8.96 21.41
CA PRO A 451 -16.25 8.41 22.65
C PRO A 451 -16.34 6.89 22.76
N VAL A 452 -17.31 6.26 22.06
CA VAL A 452 -17.57 4.81 22.19
C VAL A 452 -17.19 4.02 20.95
N ARG A 453 -16.60 4.65 19.94
CA ARG A 453 -16.21 4.00 18.69
C ARG A 453 -15.31 2.79 18.93
N ASP A 454 -14.17 3.01 19.62
CA ASP A 454 -13.16 1.97 19.83
C ASP A 454 -13.75 0.81 20.67
N ALA A 455 -14.54 1.12 21.70
CA ALA A 455 -15.23 0.12 22.50
C ALA A 455 -16.30 -0.66 21.71
N THR A 456 -16.96 0.00 20.74
CA THR A 456 -17.92 -0.64 19.84
C THR A 456 -17.22 -1.61 18.90
N GLU A 457 -16.09 -1.20 18.31
CA GLU A 457 -15.30 -2.04 17.42
C GLU A 457 -14.73 -3.26 18.16
N GLU A 458 -14.18 -3.05 19.35
CA GLU A 458 -13.68 -4.14 20.21
C GLU A 458 -14.79 -5.11 20.59
N ARG A 459 -15.97 -4.60 20.92
CA ARG A 459 -17.14 -5.42 21.26
C ARG A 459 -17.62 -6.26 20.08
N LEU A 460 -17.68 -5.67 18.88
CA LEU A 460 -18.08 -6.38 17.66
C LEU A 460 -17.07 -7.51 17.34
N ARG A 461 -15.77 -7.25 17.45
CA ARG A 461 -14.72 -8.27 17.28
C ARG A 461 -14.86 -9.40 18.31
N ALA A 462 -15.06 -9.06 19.59
CA ALA A 462 -15.24 -10.05 20.65
C ALA A 462 -16.45 -10.97 20.41
N VAL A 463 -17.58 -10.42 19.91
CA VAL A 463 -18.76 -11.21 19.54
C VAL A 463 -18.50 -12.03 18.29
N GLY A 464 -17.75 -11.52 17.31
CA GLY A 464 -17.32 -12.26 16.13
C GLY A 464 -16.54 -13.53 16.46
N GLU A 465 -15.62 -13.43 17.45
CA GLU A 465 -14.76 -14.52 17.91
C GLU A 465 -15.45 -15.50 18.87
N ASN A 466 -16.27 -14.99 19.80
CA ASN A 466 -16.79 -15.77 20.93
C ASN A 466 -18.32 -15.98 20.89
N GLY A 467 -19.04 -15.34 19.96
CA GLY A 467 -20.49 -15.45 19.84
C GLY A 467 -21.22 -14.91 21.05
N LYS A 468 -22.34 -15.53 21.41
CA LYS A 468 -23.15 -15.18 22.59
C LYS A 468 -22.38 -15.21 23.91
N LEU A 469 -21.30 -15.98 24.00
CA LEU A 469 -20.46 -16.14 25.18
C LEU A 469 -19.42 -15.02 25.36
N ALA A 470 -19.31 -14.06 24.44
CA ALA A 470 -18.35 -12.95 24.52
C ALA A 470 -18.49 -12.08 25.80
N GLY A 471 -19.63 -12.12 26.47
CA GLY A 471 -19.85 -11.45 27.76
C GLY A 471 -19.42 -12.27 28.98
N TRP A 472 -19.20 -13.57 28.83
CA TRP A 472 -18.86 -14.50 29.93
C TRP A 472 -17.35 -14.76 30.02
N LEU A 473 -16.62 -14.65 28.91
CA LEU A 473 -15.20 -14.97 28.79
C LEU A 473 -14.26 -13.79 29.09
N GLY A 474 -14.75 -12.71 29.70
CA GLY A 474 -13.89 -11.71 30.35
C GLY A 474 -13.02 -10.84 29.43
N SER A 475 -13.36 -10.65 28.16
CA SER A 475 -12.80 -9.59 27.32
C SER A 475 -13.58 -8.28 27.48
N GLY A 476 -13.97 -7.96 28.70
CA GLY A 476 -14.64 -6.72 29.05
C GLY A 476 -13.66 -5.77 29.70
N GLY A 477 -13.41 -4.63 29.08
CA GLY A 477 -12.69 -3.52 29.70
C GLY A 477 -13.30 -3.21 31.08
N LYS A 478 -12.45 -2.92 32.05
CA LYS A 478 -12.78 -2.51 33.40
C LYS A 478 -13.87 -1.40 33.38
N SER A 479 -15.07 -1.75 33.74
CA SER A 479 -16.10 -0.77 34.11
C SER A 479 -15.85 -0.37 35.56
N GLY A 480 -15.19 0.77 35.76
CA GLY A 480 -15.26 1.50 37.02
C GLY A 480 -16.68 2.04 37.21
N GLY A 481 -17.21 1.82 38.39
CA GLY A 481 -18.51 1.93 38.94
C GLY A 481 -19.35 3.17 38.62
N GLU A 482 -20.58 2.94 38.98
CA GLU A 482 -21.75 3.82 39.22
C GLU A 482 -22.84 3.72 38.17
N SER A 483 -23.85 2.99 38.62
CA SER A 483 -25.19 2.98 38.02
C SER A 483 -25.93 4.23 38.49
N PRO A 484 -26.59 4.99 37.59
CA PRO A 484 -27.89 5.55 37.89
C PRO A 484 -28.96 4.92 36.99
N ALA A 485 -30.00 4.48 37.65
CA ALA A 485 -31.23 3.97 37.06
C ALA A 485 -31.85 4.98 36.06
N GLY A 486 -32.12 4.49 34.85
CA GLY A 486 -32.83 5.25 33.84
C GLY A 486 -32.85 4.47 32.53
N HIS A 487 -33.79 3.51 32.43
CA HIS A 487 -34.07 2.78 31.20
C HIS A 487 -34.47 3.77 30.08
N ARG A 488 -33.51 4.19 29.25
CA ARG A 488 -33.81 4.67 27.90
C ARG A 488 -33.66 3.49 26.95
N THR A 489 -34.75 3.03 26.40
CA THR A 489 -34.80 1.95 25.42
C THR A 489 -34.19 2.44 24.12
N GLY A 490 -33.51 1.56 23.35
CA GLY A 490 -32.92 1.88 22.05
C GLY A 490 -33.87 2.51 21.02
N HIS A 491 -35.19 2.55 21.36
CA HIS A 491 -36.23 3.23 20.60
C HIS A 491 -36.07 4.76 20.63
N ASP A 492 -35.55 5.33 21.73
CA ASP A 492 -35.43 6.80 21.88
C ASP A 492 -34.26 7.35 21.04
N VAL A 493 -33.19 6.61 20.93
CA VAL A 493 -32.02 7.02 20.09
C VAL A 493 -32.36 6.94 18.60
N VAL A 494 -33.08 5.90 18.17
CA VAL A 494 -33.55 5.77 16.78
C VAL A 494 -34.57 6.86 16.45
N HIS A 495 -35.42 7.24 17.44
CA HIS A 495 -36.42 8.32 17.27
C HIS A 495 -35.72 9.68 17.10
N ASP A 496 -34.70 9.99 17.90
CA ASP A 496 -33.94 11.24 17.82
C ASP A 496 -33.16 11.36 16.51
N VAL A 497 -32.51 10.27 16.04
CA VAL A 497 -31.84 10.23 14.75
C VAL A 497 -32.85 10.38 13.59
N THR A 498 -33.99 9.73 13.69
CA THR A 498 -35.06 9.83 12.68
C THR A 498 -35.69 11.23 12.65
N GLN A 499 -35.84 11.88 13.78
CA GLN A 499 -36.29 13.28 13.86
C GLN A 499 -35.25 14.25 13.29
N ALA A 500 -33.95 14.05 13.58
CA ALA A 500 -32.87 14.85 13.03
C ALA A 500 -32.82 14.76 11.49
N LEU A 501 -32.99 13.56 10.94
CA LEU A 501 -33.07 13.35 9.49
C LEU A 501 -34.31 14.01 8.86
N LYS A 502 -35.46 13.98 9.54
CA LYS A 502 -36.69 14.68 9.09
C LYS A 502 -36.52 16.19 9.14
N ALA A 503 -35.81 16.73 10.13
CA ALA A 503 -35.56 18.17 10.27
C ALA A 503 -34.63 18.70 9.15
N VAL A 504 -33.60 17.91 8.77
CA VAL A 504 -32.73 18.23 7.64
C VAL A 504 -33.50 18.23 6.31
N LYS A 505 -34.42 17.25 6.12
CA LYS A 505 -35.26 17.17 4.91
C LYS A 505 -36.28 18.31 4.80
N ARG A 506 -36.74 18.88 5.92
CA ARG A 506 -37.63 20.06 5.94
C ARG A 506 -36.90 21.38 5.63
N ARG A 507 -35.64 21.55 6.07
CA ARG A 507 -34.84 22.76 5.76
C ARG A 507 -34.39 22.84 4.31
N GLY A 508 -34.26 21.71 3.60
CA GLY A 508 -33.93 21.68 2.18
C GLY A 508 -35.09 22.09 1.24
N LYS A 509 -36.31 22.22 1.73
CA LYS A 509 -37.50 22.58 0.91
C LYS A 509 -37.92 24.05 1.00
N THR A 510 -37.30 24.89 1.83
CA THR A 510 -37.74 26.29 2.05
C THR A 510 -36.71 27.35 1.59
N GLY A 511 -35.75 26.99 0.73
CA GLY A 511 -34.77 27.93 0.19
C GLY A 511 -34.91 28.15 -1.32
N GLY A 512 -36.05 28.66 -1.76
CA GLY A 512 -36.18 29.23 -3.12
C GLY A 512 -35.89 30.74 -3.10
N PRO A 513 -35.13 31.30 -4.07
CA PRO A 513 -34.79 32.71 -4.05
C PRO A 513 -36.02 33.58 -4.37
N LYS A 514 -36.32 34.53 -3.49
CA LYS A 514 -37.23 35.63 -3.79
C LYS A 514 -36.44 36.67 -4.61
N THR A 515 -36.78 36.76 -5.88
CA THR A 515 -36.47 37.92 -6.75
C THR A 515 -37.25 39.11 -6.23
N HIS A 516 -36.55 40.21 -5.89
CA HIS A 516 -37.13 41.55 -5.81
C HIS A 516 -36.58 42.38 -6.98
N HIS A 517 -37.54 43.05 -7.63
CA HIS A 517 -37.36 44.09 -8.64
C HIS A 517 -36.38 45.20 -8.22
#